data_97e7c65da440186ad767eeeb01dca550
#
_entry.id   97e7c65da440186ad767eeeb01dca550
#
_cell.length_a   1.000
_cell.length_b   1.000
_cell.length_c   1.000
_cell.angle_alpha   90.00
_cell.angle_beta   90.00
_cell.angle_gamma   90.00
#
_symmetry.space_group_name_H-M   'P 1'
#
loop_
_entity.id
_entity.type
_entity.pdbx_description
1 polymer ?
#
loop_
_entity_poly.entity_id
_entity_poly.type
_entity_poly.pdbx_seq_one_letter_code
_entity_poly.pdbx_strand_id
1 'polypeptide(L)'
;MSEQKLLLFRKWDTTEIVINDLGLKTAISLKQVIIPLDFGRSALKRYNKGQVNIVERLANKLMHFGKKYAKNTGRQGGKKHHSLNIVKTAFEIIHLKTGKNPVEILVRAVENSAPNEDTTRIVYGGTVYHVSVDVAPLRRVDLALRFISDAIKEATFSLSLIHI
;
A
#
# COMPACT_ATOMS: atom_id res chain seq x y z
N MET A 1 -2.14 -11.86 -33.55
CA MET A 1 -3.15 -11.29 -32.64
C MET A 1 -2.44 -10.29 -31.75
N SER A 2 -2.73 -8.99 -31.89
CA SER A 2 -2.14 -7.96 -31.02
C SER A 2 -2.66 -8.17 -29.60
N GLU A 3 -1.79 -8.52 -28.67
CA GLU A 3 -2.13 -8.58 -27.25
C GLU A 3 -2.59 -7.20 -26.82
N GLN A 4 -3.87 -7.07 -26.52
CA GLN A 4 -4.41 -5.82 -25.97
C GLN A 4 -3.82 -5.62 -24.57
N LYS A 5 -2.89 -4.68 -24.44
CA LYS A 5 -2.33 -4.29 -23.13
C LYS A 5 -3.47 -3.78 -22.22
N LEU A 6 -3.64 -4.42 -21.09
CA LEU A 6 -4.60 -3.99 -20.06
C LEU A 6 -3.99 -2.86 -19.24
N LEU A 7 -4.47 -1.64 -19.43
CA LEU A 7 -4.00 -0.46 -18.71
C LEU A 7 -4.76 -0.30 -17.37
N LEU A 8 -4.04 -0.07 -16.29
CA LEU A 8 -4.61 0.24 -14.99
C LEU A 8 -5.42 1.54 -15.06
N PHE A 9 -6.69 1.49 -14.61
CA PHE A 9 -7.66 2.58 -14.74
C PHE A 9 -7.82 3.10 -16.19
N ARG A 10 -7.50 2.26 -17.20
CA ARG A 10 -7.46 2.60 -18.63
C ARG A 10 -6.46 3.71 -18.99
N LYS A 11 -5.46 3.99 -18.14
CA LYS A 11 -4.50 5.08 -18.33
C LYS A 11 -3.05 4.66 -18.20
N TRP A 12 -2.68 3.81 -17.23
CA TRP A 12 -1.29 3.54 -16.90
C TRP A 12 -0.88 2.10 -17.19
N ASP A 13 0.28 1.95 -17.82
CA ASP A 13 0.90 0.65 -18.04
C ASP A 13 1.67 0.21 -16.78
N THR A 14 1.56 -1.07 -16.43
CA THR A 14 2.24 -1.67 -15.28
C THR A 14 3.34 -2.64 -15.69
N THR A 15 3.52 -2.91 -16.99
CA THR A 15 4.47 -3.91 -17.49
C THR A 15 5.93 -3.49 -17.42
N GLU A 16 6.19 -2.20 -17.62
CA GLU A 16 7.55 -1.65 -17.69
C GLU A 16 8.15 -1.30 -16.32
N ILE A 17 7.38 -1.48 -15.26
CA ILE A 17 7.81 -1.10 -13.92
C ILE A 17 8.73 -2.15 -13.34
N VAL A 18 9.96 -1.74 -13.05
CA VAL A 18 11.00 -2.58 -12.44
C VAL A 18 11.01 -2.38 -10.93
N ILE A 19 10.99 -3.49 -10.21
CA ILE A 19 11.16 -3.51 -8.74
C ILE A 19 12.65 -3.71 -8.47
N ASN A 20 13.29 -2.73 -7.82
CA ASN A 20 14.74 -2.73 -7.57
C ASN A 20 15.10 -3.66 -6.41
N ASP A 21 14.29 -3.68 -5.34
CA ASP A 21 14.52 -4.57 -4.20
C ASP A 21 14.10 -6.00 -4.54
N LEU A 22 15.10 -6.87 -4.73
CA LEU A 22 14.91 -8.30 -5.01
C LEU A 22 14.08 -9.00 -3.92
N GLY A 23 14.23 -8.59 -2.67
CA GLY A 23 13.48 -9.13 -1.54
C GLY A 23 11.98 -8.82 -1.62
N LEU A 24 11.59 -7.70 -2.24
CA LEU A 24 10.18 -7.30 -2.36
C LEU A 24 9.53 -7.78 -3.66
N LYS A 25 10.31 -8.25 -4.64
CA LYS A 25 9.82 -8.68 -5.95
C LYS A 25 8.72 -9.74 -5.87
N THR A 26 8.82 -10.66 -4.94
CA THR A 26 7.82 -11.72 -4.72
C THR A 26 6.59 -11.25 -3.95
N ALA A 27 6.71 -10.14 -3.22
CA ALA A 27 5.66 -9.60 -2.35
C ALA A 27 4.83 -8.47 -2.98
N ILE A 28 5.32 -7.89 -4.07
CA ILE A 28 4.64 -6.83 -4.83
C ILE A 28 4.09 -7.42 -6.12
N SER A 29 2.78 -7.33 -6.31
CA SER A 29 2.11 -7.77 -7.55
C SER A 29 1.70 -6.57 -8.39
N LEU A 30 2.16 -6.55 -9.65
CA LEU A 30 1.85 -5.57 -10.68
C LEU A 30 0.99 -6.18 -11.79
N LYS A 31 0.06 -7.08 -11.43
CA LYS A 31 -0.83 -7.72 -12.42
C LYS A 31 -1.54 -6.68 -13.27
N GLN A 32 -1.56 -6.93 -14.56
CA GLN A 32 -2.31 -6.10 -15.51
C GLN A 32 -3.81 -6.28 -15.28
N VAL A 33 -4.45 -5.24 -14.78
CA VAL A 33 -5.90 -5.19 -14.52
C VAL A 33 -6.41 -3.79 -14.81
N ILE A 34 -7.61 -3.68 -15.34
CA ILE A 34 -8.23 -2.37 -15.57
C ILE A 34 -8.66 -1.75 -14.24
N ILE A 35 -9.30 -2.53 -13.37
CA ILE A 35 -9.70 -2.11 -12.03
C ILE A 35 -9.10 -3.10 -11.03
N PRO A 36 -8.29 -2.66 -10.08
CA PRO A 36 -7.62 -3.55 -9.12
C PRO A 36 -8.59 -4.00 -8.03
N LEU A 37 -9.40 -4.99 -8.33
CA LEU A 37 -10.38 -5.61 -7.43
C LEU A 37 -10.23 -7.13 -7.44
N ASP A 38 -9.79 -7.70 -6.33
CA ASP A 38 -9.63 -9.15 -6.15
C ASP A 38 -10.90 -9.82 -5.57
N PHE A 39 -11.87 -9.04 -5.10
CA PHE A 39 -13.11 -9.53 -4.45
C PHE A 39 -12.87 -10.52 -3.30
N GLY A 40 -11.72 -10.45 -2.63
CA GLY A 40 -11.37 -11.30 -1.50
C GLY A 40 -10.89 -12.70 -1.86
N ARG A 41 -10.73 -13.04 -3.15
CA ARG A 41 -10.30 -14.38 -3.60
C ARG A 41 -8.95 -14.77 -3.05
N SER A 42 -8.02 -13.83 -2.93
CA SER A 42 -6.69 -14.07 -2.38
C SER A 42 -6.67 -14.29 -0.87
N ALA A 43 -7.77 -14.01 -0.16
CA ALA A 43 -7.86 -14.24 1.29
C ALA A 43 -8.01 -15.72 1.67
N LEU A 44 -8.43 -16.56 0.74
CA LEU A 44 -8.73 -17.99 0.98
C LEU A 44 -7.48 -18.84 1.27
N LYS A 45 -6.32 -18.45 0.73
CA LYS A 45 -5.06 -19.20 0.89
C LYS A 45 -4.02 -18.38 1.63
N ARG A 46 -3.26 -19.06 2.50
CA ARG A 46 -2.12 -18.47 3.21
C ARG A 46 -1.11 -17.90 2.21
N TYR A 47 -0.56 -16.73 2.48
CA TYR A 47 0.42 -16.00 1.65
C TYR A 47 -0.07 -15.47 0.29
N ASN A 48 -1.28 -15.78 -0.16
CA ASN A 48 -1.81 -15.26 -1.43
C ASN A 48 -1.99 -13.74 -1.47
N LYS A 49 -1.89 -13.06 -0.33
CA LYS A 49 -1.92 -11.60 -0.25
C LYS A 49 -0.85 -10.94 -1.13
N GLY A 50 0.28 -11.58 -1.35
CA GLY A 50 1.31 -11.11 -2.29
C GLY A 50 0.85 -11.04 -3.74
N GLN A 51 -0.18 -11.80 -4.12
CA GLN A 51 -0.73 -11.79 -5.48
C GLN A 51 -1.76 -10.67 -5.72
N VAL A 52 -2.23 -10.00 -4.65
CA VAL A 52 -3.13 -8.86 -4.77
C VAL A 52 -2.35 -7.67 -5.32
N ASN A 53 -2.93 -6.97 -6.31
CA ASN A 53 -2.31 -5.80 -6.90
C ASN A 53 -1.96 -4.76 -5.82
N ILE A 54 -0.77 -4.17 -5.91
CA ILE A 54 -0.25 -3.20 -4.90
C ILE A 54 -1.20 -2.01 -4.72
N VAL A 55 -1.85 -1.55 -5.78
CA VAL A 55 -2.81 -0.44 -5.76
C VAL A 55 -4.06 -0.80 -4.95
N GLU A 56 -4.54 -2.03 -5.08
CA GLU A 56 -5.65 -2.53 -4.26
C GLU A 56 -5.27 -2.63 -2.79
N ARG A 57 -4.04 -3.09 -2.50
CA ARG A 57 -3.53 -3.16 -1.12
C ARG A 57 -3.45 -1.78 -0.49
N LEU A 58 -3.02 -0.75 -1.24
CA LEU A 58 -3.03 0.64 -0.78
C LEU A 58 -4.46 1.12 -0.51
N ALA A 59 -5.41 0.89 -1.42
CA ALA A 59 -6.81 1.26 -1.23
C ALA A 59 -7.41 0.59 0.01
N ASN A 60 -7.09 -0.70 0.26
CA ASN A 60 -7.51 -1.41 1.46
C ASN A 60 -6.95 -0.79 2.75
N LYS A 61 -5.72 -0.27 2.74
CA LYS A 61 -5.13 0.44 3.89
C LYS A 61 -5.80 1.80 4.11
N LEU A 62 -6.17 2.50 3.06
CA LEU A 62 -6.90 3.78 3.17
C LEU A 62 -8.32 3.63 3.74
N MET A 63 -8.94 2.45 3.65
CA MET A 63 -10.25 2.22 4.29
C MET A 63 -10.22 2.31 5.82
N HIS A 64 -9.05 2.24 6.45
CA HIS A 64 -8.86 2.45 7.90
C HIS A 64 -8.67 3.93 8.27
N PHE A 65 -9.30 4.84 7.56
CA PHE A 65 -9.18 6.26 7.78
C PHE A 65 -9.93 6.71 9.04
N GLY A 66 -9.25 7.42 9.95
CA GLY A 66 -9.80 7.90 11.21
C GLY A 66 -8.67 8.25 12.19
N LYS A 67 -8.99 8.88 13.32
CA LYS A 67 -8.00 9.19 14.36
C LYS A 67 -7.29 7.91 14.83
N LYS A 68 -5.96 7.96 14.94
CA LYS A 68 -5.10 6.81 15.28
C LYS A 68 -5.54 6.08 16.56
N TYR A 69 -6.10 6.80 17.53
CA TYR A 69 -6.47 6.29 18.87
C TYR A 69 -7.97 6.24 19.12
N ALA A 70 -8.82 6.64 18.19
CA ALA A 70 -10.26 6.62 18.37
C ALA A 70 -10.89 5.40 17.70
N LYS A 71 -11.57 4.56 18.48
CA LYS A 71 -12.10 3.27 18.01
C LYS A 71 -13.14 3.36 16.89
N ASN A 72 -13.85 4.46 16.71
CA ASN A 72 -15.01 4.56 15.80
C ASN A 72 -15.06 5.83 14.94
N THR A 73 -13.94 6.47 14.63
CA THR A 73 -13.93 7.73 13.84
C THR A 73 -13.83 7.52 12.33
N GLY A 74 -13.64 6.29 11.87
CA GLY A 74 -13.47 6.01 10.45
C GLY A 74 -14.79 5.85 9.71
N ARG A 75 -15.25 6.87 9.00
CA ARG A 75 -16.39 6.78 8.07
C ARG A 75 -16.04 6.10 6.74
N GLN A 76 -14.82 5.61 6.57
CA GLN A 76 -14.31 4.97 5.34
C GLN A 76 -14.37 3.44 5.39
N GLY A 77 -14.72 2.85 6.54
CA GLY A 77 -14.84 1.41 6.67
C GLY A 77 -15.78 0.81 5.63
N GLY A 78 -15.33 -0.21 4.89
CA GLY A 78 -16.10 -0.89 3.84
C GLY A 78 -16.28 -0.13 2.53
N LYS A 79 -15.87 1.13 2.43
CA LYS A 79 -16.05 1.97 1.22
C LYS A 79 -14.91 1.81 0.22
N LYS A 80 -14.73 0.59 -0.30
CA LYS A 80 -13.60 0.25 -1.18
C LYS A 80 -13.60 1.04 -2.48
N HIS A 81 -14.74 1.21 -3.13
CA HIS A 81 -14.86 2.02 -4.35
C HIS A 81 -14.46 3.48 -4.13
N HIS A 82 -14.86 4.06 -3.01
CA HIS A 82 -14.47 5.42 -2.67
C HIS A 82 -12.94 5.53 -2.47
N SER A 83 -12.33 4.58 -1.76
CA SER A 83 -10.88 4.52 -1.59
C SER A 83 -10.15 4.35 -2.92
N LEU A 84 -10.67 3.53 -3.84
CA LEU A 84 -10.09 3.39 -5.19
C LEU A 84 -10.19 4.67 -6.01
N ASN A 85 -11.29 5.41 -5.92
CA ASN A 85 -11.44 6.70 -6.59
C ASN A 85 -10.45 7.74 -6.04
N ILE A 86 -10.22 7.76 -4.72
CA ILE A 86 -9.20 8.61 -4.10
C ILE A 86 -7.82 8.28 -4.68
N VAL A 87 -7.45 7.00 -4.74
CA VAL A 87 -6.16 6.57 -5.30
C VAL A 87 -6.05 6.95 -6.78
N LYS A 88 -7.12 6.77 -7.57
CA LYS A 88 -7.16 7.15 -8.97
C LYS A 88 -6.90 8.65 -9.16
N THR A 89 -7.61 9.50 -8.42
CA THR A 89 -7.43 10.96 -8.47
C THR A 89 -6.02 11.36 -8.01
N ALA A 90 -5.50 10.73 -6.95
CA ALA A 90 -4.13 10.96 -6.49
C ALA A 90 -3.10 10.61 -7.59
N PHE A 91 -3.30 9.52 -8.31
CA PHE A 91 -2.42 9.14 -9.43
C PHE A 91 -2.47 10.15 -10.58
N GLU A 92 -3.64 10.71 -10.88
CA GLU A 92 -3.77 11.78 -11.88
C GLU A 92 -2.99 13.03 -11.45
N ILE A 93 -3.10 13.44 -10.20
CA ILE A 93 -2.35 14.58 -9.65
C ILE A 93 -0.84 14.32 -9.68
N ILE A 94 -0.39 13.11 -9.29
CA ILE A 94 1.02 12.72 -9.32
C ILE A 94 1.55 12.78 -10.76
N HIS A 95 0.80 12.24 -11.72
CA HIS A 95 1.18 12.28 -13.12
C HIS A 95 1.30 13.71 -13.65
N LEU A 96 0.35 14.58 -13.33
CA LEU A 96 0.39 16.01 -13.71
C LEU A 96 1.60 16.74 -13.12
N LYS A 97 1.98 16.42 -11.87
CA LYS A 97 3.12 17.07 -11.20
C LYS A 97 4.49 16.55 -11.65
N THR A 98 4.60 15.25 -11.94
CA THR A 98 5.90 14.60 -12.15
C THR A 98 6.14 14.18 -13.60
N GLY A 99 5.10 14.07 -14.43
CA GLY A 99 5.17 13.52 -15.79
C GLY A 99 5.48 12.02 -15.86
N LYS A 100 5.72 11.36 -14.71
CA LYS A 100 6.09 9.94 -14.63
C LYS A 100 4.88 9.04 -14.40
N ASN A 101 5.08 7.73 -14.57
CA ASN A 101 4.05 6.74 -14.24
C ASN A 101 3.81 6.72 -12.72
N PRO A 102 2.59 7.03 -12.24
CA PRO A 102 2.31 7.09 -10.80
C PRO A 102 2.44 5.74 -10.09
N VAL A 103 2.27 4.63 -10.82
CA VAL A 103 2.45 3.28 -10.24
C VAL A 103 3.92 3.01 -9.96
N GLU A 104 4.83 3.48 -10.82
CA GLU A 104 6.27 3.42 -10.57
C GLU A 104 6.65 4.21 -9.32
N ILE A 105 6.11 5.42 -9.19
CA ILE A 105 6.34 6.26 -8.00
C ILE A 105 5.83 5.58 -6.74
N LEU A 106 4.67 4.93 -6.79
CA LEU A 106 4.16 4.14 -5.66
C LEU A 106 5.09 2.98 -5.30
N VAL A 107 5.59 2.23 -6.28
CA VAL A 107 6.54 1.13 -6.04
C VAL A 107 7.80 1.65 -5.37
N ARG A 108 8.38 2.74 -5.87
CA ARG A 108 9.54 3.41 -5.28
C ARG A 108 9.28 3.88 -3.84
N ALA A 109 8.10 4.46 -3.59
CA ALA A 109 7.71 4.87 -2.25
C ALA A 109 7.61 3.68 -1.28
N VAL A 110 7.09 2.54 -1.75
CA VAL A 110 7.02 1.31 -0.97
C VAL A 110 8.41 0.75 -0.70
N GLU A 111 9.30 0.72 -1.69
CA GLU A 111 10.70 0.26 -1.53
C GLU A 111 11.43 1.10 -0.48
N ASN A 112 11.31 2.42 -0.55
CA ASN A 112 11.98 3.34 0.37
C ASN A 112 11.39 3.30 1.80
N SER A 113 10.12 2.91 1.95
CA SER A 113 9.43 2.87 3.24
C SER A 113 9.45 1.50 3.90
N ALA A 114 9.89 0.45 3.20
CA ALA A 114 9.86 -0.92 3.68
C ALA A 114 11.00 -1.20 4.66
N PRO A 115 10.73 -1.44 5.96
CA PRO A 115 11.77 -1.75 6.94
C PRO A 115 12.37 -3.14 6.67
N ASN A 116 13.68 -3.28 6.85
CA ASN A 116 14.36 -4.58 6.76
C ASN A 116 14.24 -5.35 8.07
N GLU A 117 14.32 -4.64 9.18
CA GLU A 117 14.34 -5.19 10.52
C GLU A 117 13.21 -4.61 11.37
N ASP A 118 12.76 -5.36 12.37
CA ASP A 118 11.78 -4.94 13.37
C ASP A 118 12.23 -5.46 14.74
N THR A 119 11.87 -4.77 15.80
CA THR A 119 12.22 -5.19 17.16
C THR A 119 11.18 -6.15 17.71
N THR A 120 11.62 -7.26 18.26
CA THR A 120 10.77 -8.17 19.04
C THR A 120 11.16 -8.18 20.52
N ARG A 121 10.17 -8.47 21.37
CA ARG A 121 10.36 -8.57 22.82
C ARG A 121 10.52 -10.03 23.21
N ILE A 122 11.66 -10.36 23.78
CA ILE A 122 11.92 -11.69 24.34
C ILE A 122 11.97 -11.53 25.86
N VAL A 123 11.21 -12.35 26.59
CA VAL A 123 11.22 -12.38 28.05
C VAL A 123 12.03 -13.59 28.48
N TYR A 124 13.12 -13.35 29.19
CA TYR A 124 13.96 -14.39 29.78
C TYR A 124 14.23 -14.07 31.24
N GLY A 125 13.92 -15.02 32.15
CA GLY A 125 14.12 -14.84 33.57
C GLY A 125 13.45 -13.61 34.20
N GLY A 126 12.27 -13.19 33.67
CA GLY A 126 11.57 -11.99 34.14
C GLY A 126 12.09 -10.66 33.56
N THR A 127 13.20 -10.68 32.82
CA THR A 127 13.78 -9.49 32.17
C THR A 127 13.36 -9.44 30.71
N VAL A 128 13.03 -8.25 30.21
CA VAL A 128 12.61 -8.02 28.83
C VAL A 128 13.80 -7.56 28.00
N TYR A 129 14.10 -8.31 26.95
CA TYR A 129 15.13 -7.96 25.96
C TYR A 129 14.45 -7.57 24.63
N HIS A 130 14.92 -6.48 24.05
CA HIS A 130 14.55 -6.06 22.70
C HIS A 130 15.61 -6.54 21.72
N VAL A 131 15.23 -7.47 20.83
CA VAL A 131 16.12 -8.05 19.83
C VAL A 131 15.64 -7.66 18.43
N SER A 132 16.57 -7.26 17.56
CA SER A 132 16.29 -7.02 16.15
C SER A 132 16.10 -8.35 15.41
N VAL A 133 15.08 -8.43 14.58
CA VAL A 133 14.79 -9.61 13.73
C VAL A 133 14.44 -9.16 12.32
N ASP A 134 14.84 -9.96 11.33
CA ASP A 134 14.50 -9.71 9.94
C ASP A 134 13.00 -9.83 9.69
N VAL A 135 12.48 -8.94 8.86
CA VAL A 135 11.06 -8.90 8.52
C VAL A 135 10.80 -9.65 7.22
N ALA A 136 9.83 -10.56 7.21
CA ALA A 136 9.42 -11.26 6.01
C ALA A 136 8.92 -10.30 4.90
N PRO A 137 9.18 -10.56 3.61
CA PRO A 137 8.88 -9.66 2.50
C PRO A 137 7.42 -9.16 2.45
N LEU A 138 6.46 -10.04 2.67
CA LEU A 138 5.04 -9.67 2.72
C LEU A 138 4.72 -8.68 3.85
N ARG A 139 5.35 -8.86 5.01
CA ARG A 139 5.18 -7.96 6.15
C ARG A 139 5.86 -6.61 5.90
N ARG A 140 7.04 -6.60 5.25
CA ARG A 140 7.74 -5.36 4.84
C ARG A 140 6.82 -4.48 3.98
N VAL A 141 6.20 -5.04 2.93
CA VAL A 141 5.24 -4.31 2.09
C VAL A 141 4.01 -3.85 2.87
N ASP A 142 3.49 -4.67 3.77
CA ASP A 142 2.34 -4.30 4.61
C ASP A 142 2.65 -3.14 5.56
N LEU A 143 3.85 -3.12 6.15
CA LEU A 143 4.33 -2.04 7.01
C LEU A 143 4.54 -0.76 6.21
N ALA A 144 5.18 -0.83 5.04
CA ALA A 144 5.37 0.31 4.15
C ALA A 144 4.03 0.97 3.77
N LEU A 145 3.06 0.18 3.32
CA LEU A 145 1.73 0.68 2.98
C LEU A 145 0.99 1.26 4.20
N ARG A 146 1.23 0.70 5.40
CA ARG A 146 0.68 1.24 6.64
C ARG A 146 1.30 2.60 6.96
N PHE A 147 2.62 2.72 6.90
CA PHE A 147 3.30 3.99 7.16
C PHE A 147 2.86 5.07 6.19
N ILE A 148 2.76 4.77 4.89
CA ILE A 148 2.24 5.69 3.87
C ILE A 148 0.80 6.11 4.22
N SER A 149 -0.08 5.17 4.57
CA SER A 149 -1.48 5.49 4.91
C SER A 149 -1.61 6.29 6.20
N ASP A 150 -0.77 6.03 7.20
CA ASP A 150 -0.77 6.77 8.47
C ASP A 150 -0.21 8.20 8.27
N ALA A 151 0.82 8.37 7.44
CA ALA A 151 1.33 9.69 7.05
C ALA A 151 0.27 10.52 6.30
N ILE A 152 -0.49 9.92 5.38
CA ILE A 152 -1.60 10.57 4.69
C ILE A 152 -2.66 11.05 5.69
N LYS A 153 -3.00 10.22 6.68
CA LYS A 153 -3.97 10.60 7.73
C LYS A 153 -3.49 11.78 8.55
N GLU A 154 -2.25 11.74 9.02
CA GLU A 154 -1.67 12.81 9.82
C GLU A 154 -1.60 14.12 9.04
N ALA A 155 -1.18 14.09 7.78
CA ALA A 155 -1.19 15.24 6.89
C ALA A 155 -2.60 15.80 6.68
N THR A 156 -3.61 14.96 6.49
CA THR A 156 -4.99 15.39 6.30
C THR A 156 -5.54 16.08 7.56
N PHE A 157 -5.25 15.57 8.75
CA PHE A 157 -5.70 16.19 9.99
C PHE A 157 -5.02 17.53 10.27
N SER A 158 -3.73 17.65 9.96
CA SER A 158 -3.03 18.95 10.13
C SER A 158 -3.51 19.99 9.13
N LEU A 159 -3.82 19.60 7.89
CA LEU A 159 -4.36 20.51 6.87
C LEU A 159 -5.81 20.94 7.16
N SER A 160 -6.64 20.09 7.78
CA SER A 160 -8.01 20.47 8.14
C SER A 160 -8.07 21.57 9.20
N LEU A 161 -7.03 21.71 10.03
CA LEU A 161 -6.90 22.80 10.99
C LEU A 161 -6.64 24.16 10.32
N ILE A 162 -6.13 24.17 9.08
CA ILE A 162 -5.89 25.43 8.33
C ILE A 162 -7.21 25.97 7.75
N HIS A 163 -8.20 25.12 7.55
CA HIS A 163 -9.51 25.51 6.99
C HIS A 163 -10.56 25.85 8.05
N ILE A 164 -10.22 25.75 9.33
CA ILE A 164 -11.04 26.19 10.46
C ILE A 164 -10.61 27.57 10.92
#